data_bc4eb66697b2e86c469cc7eae68bd569
#
_entry.id   bc4eb66697b2e86c469cc7eae68bd569
#
_cell.length_a   1.000
_cell.length_b   1.000
_cell.length_c   1.000
_cell.angle_alpha   90.00
_cell.angle_beta   90.00
_cell.angle_gamma   90.00
#
_symmetry.space_group_name_H-M   'P 1'
#
loop_
_entity.id
_entity.type
_entity.pdbx_description
1 polymer ?
#
loop_
_entity_poly.entity_id
_entity_poly.type
_entity_poly.pdbx_seq_one_letter_code
_entity_poly.pdbx_strand_id
1 'polypeptide(L)'
;MLLDCRSEEPDAVPLSDSNLVVVVTNSNVKHNLAGSQYPIRVAQCQAARDELQKSHPDVQLLRDATTEQVDAMEAGVEEAVFRRARHVVSENARTVTAARALTSGDYLQVGQLMLDSHRSLREDYEVSCPELDVLVELAMEVEGVFGSRLTGGGFGGCTVTLAEKGSVASLVQHLREGYLRAVGRDCSSFVTKPGFGSRSLTREAAATGTAWPE
;
A
#
# COMPACT_ATOMS: atom_id res chain seq x y z
N MET A 1 0.66 2.27 -12.63
CA MET A 1 -0.25 1.39 -13.36
C MET A 1 -1.41 1.03 -12.47
N LEU A 2 -2.64 1.20 -12.92
CA LEU A 2 -3.85 0.66 -12.32
C LEU A 2 -4.21 -0.62 -13.08
N LEU A 3 -4.36 -1.75 -12.37
CA LEU A 3 -4.71 -3.02 -12.98
C LEU A 3 -6.10 -3.42 -12.50
N ASP A 4 -7.03 -3.63 -13.41
CA ASP A 4 -8.27 -4.31 -13.10
C ASP A 4 -8.04 -5.83 -13.12
N CYS A 5 -8.05 -6.44 -11.92
CA CYS A 5 -7.79 -7.89 -11.77
C CYS A 5 -8.92 -8.79 -12.34
N ARG A 6 -10.03 -8.22 -12.84
CA ARG A 6 -11.11 -8.99 -13.50
C ARG A 6 -10.89 -9.06 -14.99
N SER A 7 -10.62 -7.93 -15.65
CA SER A 7 -10.36 -7.87 -17.09
C SER A 7 -8.89 -8.11 -17.43
N GLU A 8 -8.00 -8.02 -16.41
CA GLU A 8 -6.53 -8.04 -16.55
C GLU A 8 -6.01 -6.89 -17.44
N GLU A 9 -6.81 -5.84 -17.62
CA GLU A 9 -6.43 -4.66 -18.40
C GLU A 9 -5.68 -3.64 -17.52
N PRO A 10 -4.46 -3.25 -17.93
CA PRO A 10 -3.68 -2.25 -17.19
C PRO A 10 -3.89 -0.86 -17.77
N ASP A 11 -4.18 0.10 -16.91
CA ASP A 11 -4.16 1.53 -17.23
C ASP A 11 -2.83 2.14 -16.78
N ALA A 12 -2.19 2.90 -17.66
CA ALA A 12 -0.98 3.63 -17.33
C ALA A 12 -1.31 4.84 -16.45
N VAL A 13 -0.78 4.87 -15.23
CA VAL A 13 -0.89 6.01 -14.32
C VAL A 13 0.50 6.64 -14.22
N PRO A 14 0.75 7.78 -14.87
CA PRO A 14 2.08 8.39 -14.88
C PRO A 14 2.43 8.99 -13.52
N LEU A 15 3.68 8.85 -13.11
CA LEU A 15 4.33 9.66 -12.09
C LEU A 15 5.38 10.50 -12.82
N SER A 16 4.94 11.59 -13.45
CA SER A 16 5.76 12.36 -14.40
C SER A 16 6.54 13.50 -13.75
N ASP A 17 6.23 13.87 -12.52
CA ASP A 17 6.96 14.92 -11.82
C ASP A 17 8.37 14.42 -11.45
N SER A 18 9.38 15.04 -12.05
CA SER A 18 10.79 14.72 -11.81
C SER A 18 11.26 15.04 -10.39
N ASN A 19 10.50 15.88 -9.66
CA ASN A 19 10.78 16.25 -8.28
C ASN A 19 10.22 15.23 -7.27
N LEU A 20 9.39 14.30 -7.72
CA LEU A 20 8.86 13.24 -6.88
C LEU A 20 9.71 11.98 -6.93
N VAL A 21 9.79 11.35 -5.78
CA VAL A 21 10.45 10.05 -5.62
C VAL A 21 9.64 9.14 -4.72
N VAL A 22 9.87 7.86 -4.88
CA VAL A 22 9.35 6.82 -3.98
C VAL A 22 10.51 6.33 -3.14
N VAL A 23 10.36 6.42 -1.82
CA VAL A 23 11.31 5.87 -0.85
C VAL A 23 10.73 4.58 -0.30
N VAL A 24 11.46 3.48 -0.46
CA VAL A 24 11.08 2.19 0.13
C VAL A 24 11.95 1.96 1.35
N THR A 25 11.33 1.73 2.51
CA THR A 25 12.04 1.49 3.76
C THR A 25 11.71 0.11 4.31
N ASN A 26 12.72 -0.73 4.46
CA ASN A 26 12.61 -2.06 5.04
C ASN A 26 12.76 -1.95 6.56
N SER A 27 11.76 -2.44 7.28
CA SER A 27 11.77 -2.54 8.74
C SER A 27 12.81 -3.54 9.28
N ASN A 28 13.36 -4.38 8.41
CA ASN A 28 14.23 -5.52 8.76
C ASN A 28 13.56 -6.51 9.75
N VAL A 29 12.23 -6.49 9.79
CA VAL A 29 11.41 -7.42 10.58
C VAL A 29 10.81 -8.46 9.64
N LYS A 30 11.03 -9.72 9.97
CA LYS A 30 10.40 -10.87 9.31
C LYS A 30 9.55 -11.59 10.34
N HIS A 31 8.23 -11.46 10.23
CA HIS A 31 7.32 -12.25 11.01
C HIS A 31 7.00 -13.57 10.28
N ASN A 32 7.24 -14.69 10.94
CA ASN A 32 6.94 -16.04 10.40
C ASN A 32 5.43 -16.31 10.32
N LEU A 33 4.59 -15.36 10.75
CA LEU A 33 3.14 -15.51 10.82
C LEU A 33 2.41 -15.29 9.48
N ALA A 34 3.06 -14.69 8.49
CA ALA A 34 2.43 -14.36 7.20
C ALA A 34 1.81 -15.60 6.52
N GLY A 35 2.48 -16.75 6.59
CA GLY A 35 2.01 -17.99 5.98
C GLY A 35 0.76 -18.57 6.64
N SER A 36 0.51 -18.32 7.93
CA SER A 36 -0.67 -18.81 8.66
C SER A 36 -1.83 -17.81 8.63
N GLN A 37 -1.56 -16.50 8.50
CA GLN A 37 -2.58 -15.45 8.53
C GLN A 37 -3.29 -15.26 7.20
N TYR A 38 -2.61 -15.47 6.09
CA TYR A 38 -3.21 -15.29 4.76
C TYR A 38 -4.46 -16.16 4.53
N PRO A 39 -4.45 -17.47 4.81
CA PRO A 39 -5.66 -18.30 4.69
C PRO A 39 -6.81 -17.80 5.57
N ILE A 40 -6.51 -17.29 6.77
CA ILE A 40 -7.52 -16.74 7.67
C ILE A 40 -8.18 -15.52 7.03
N ARG A 41 -7.41 -14.59 6.46
CA ARG A 41 -7.95 -13.41 5.75
C ARG A 41 -8.82 -13.81 4.57
N VAL A 42 -8.39 -14.82 3.79
CA VAL A 42 -9.19 -15.36 2.68
C VAL A 42 -10.51 -15.92 3.19
N ALA A 43 -10.52 -16.72 4.24
CA ALA A 43 -11.74 -17.29 4.81
C ALA A 43 -12.69 -16.20 5.35
N GLN A 44 -12.16 -15.16 6.03
CA GLN A 44 -12.95 -14.03 6.52
C GLN A 44 -13.57 -13.23 5.37
N CYS A 45 -12.84 -12.98 4.29
CA CYS A 45 -13.36 -12.31 3.10
C CYS A 45 -14.44 -13.17 2.40
N GLN A 46 -14.27 -14.48 2.35
CA GLN A 46 -15.28 -15.40 1.82
C GLN A 46 -16.56 -15.37 2.67
N ALA A 47 -16.43 -15.44 3.99
CA ALA A 47 -17.58 -15.34 4.89
C ALA A 47 -18.35 -14.02 4.71
N ALA A 48 -17.64 -12.89 4.54
CA ALA A 48 -18.26 -11.61 4.27
C ALA A 48 -19.02 -11.60 2.93
N ARG A 49 -18.43 -12.16 1.88
CA ARG A 49 -19.12 -12.30 0.59
C ARG A 49 -20.38 -13.15 0.70
N ASP A 50 -20.28 -14.30 1.38
CA ASP A 50 -21.39 -15.24 1.52
C ASP A 50 -22.56 -14.62 2.30
N GLU A 51 -22.26 -13.75 3.29
CA GLU A 51 -23.26 -12.97 4.00
C GLU A 51 -23.94 -11.96 3.09
N LEU A 52 -23.15 -11.17 2.35
CA LEU A 52 -23.66 -10.18 1.40
C LEU A 52 -24.56 -10.82 0.32
N GLN A 53 -24.22 -12.01 -0.15
CA GLN A 53 -24.98 -12.72 -1.17
C GLN A 53 -26.41 -13.10 -0.73
N LYS A 54 -26.66 -13.21 0.58
CA LYS A 54 -28.02 -13.50 1.08
C LYS A 54 -29.02 -12.40 0.72
N SER A 55 -28.57 -11.13 0.74
CA SER A 55 -29.39 -9.95 0.45
C SER A 55 -29.10 -9.37 -0.92
N HIS A 56 -27.93 -9.63 -1.47
CA HIS A 56 -27.40 -9.07 -2.73
C HIS A 56 -26.81 -10.19 -3.62
N PRO A 57 -27.64 -10.99 -4.30
CA PRO A 57 -27.18 -12.15 -5.07
C PRO A 57 -26.26 -11.80 -6.25
N ASP A 58 -26.23 -10.55 -6.68
CA ASP A 58 -25.37 -9.99 -7.70
C ASP A 58 -23.92 -9.78 -7.22
N VAL A 59 -23.67 -9.73 -5.92
CA VAL A 59 -22.32 -9.63 -5.33
C VAL A 59 -21.62 -10.99 -5.45
N GLN A 60 -20.82 -11.16 -6.49
CA GLN A 60 -20.03 -12.39 -6.70
C GLN A 60 -18.69 -12.35 -5.97
N LEU A 61 -18.09 -11.17 -5.85
CA LEU A 61 -16.84 -10.89 -5.14
C LEU A 61 -17.04 -9.63 -4.29
N LEU A 62 -16.24 -9.44 -3.24
CA LEU A 62 -16.31 -8.23 -2.41
C LEU A 62 -16.12 -6.93 -3.21
N ARG A 63 -15.42 -6.98 -4.34
CA ARG A 63 -15.29 -5.81 -5.24
C ARG A 63 -16.62 -5.38 -5.88
N ASP A 64 -17.63 -6.23 -5.89
CA ASP A 64 -18.95 -5.92 -6.45
C ASP A 64 -19.87 -5.23 -5.43
N ALA A 65 -19.50 -5.30 -4.15
CA ALA A 65 -20.25 -4.69 -3.07
C ALA A 65 -19.99 -3.19 -2.98
N THR A 66 -21.01 -2.45 -2.51
CA THR A 66 -20.88 -1.04 -2.13
C THR A 66 -20.57 -0.90 -0.63
N THR A 67 -20.11 0.30 -0.25
CA THR A 67 -19.87 0.62 1.18
C THR A 67 -21.15 0.48 1.99
N GLU A 68 -22.28 0.96 1.46
CA GLU A 68 -23.59 0.91 2.13
C GLU A 68 -24.07 -0.53 2.37
N GLN A 69 -23.80 -1.43 1.42
CA GLN A 69 -24.12 -2.85 1.57
C GLN A 69 -23.26 -3.50 2.65
N VAL A 70 -21.97 -3.14 2.72
CA VAL A 70 -21.07 -3.61 3.77
C VAL A 70 -21.50 -3.07 5.14
N ASP A 71 -21.80 -1.78 5.25
CA ASP A 71 -22.23 -1.16 6.50
C ASP A 71 -23.54 -1.79 7.02
N ALA A 72 -24.48 -2.12 6.13
CA ALA A 72 -25.73 -2.76 6.49
C ALA A 72 -25.57 -4.18 7.06
N MET A 73 -24.48 -4.88 6.80
CA MET A 73 -24.26 -6.22 7.34
C MET A 73 -23.58 -6.23 8.71
N GLU A 74 -23.09 -5.10 9.22
CA GLU A 74 -22.29 -5.00 10.46
C GLU A 74 -22.90 -5.77 11.64
N ALA A 75 -24.19 -5.57 11.89
CA ALA A 75 -24.89 -6.19 13.02
C ALA A 75 -25.12 -7.71 12.88
N GLY A 76 -24.92 -8.26 11.68
CA GLY A 76 -25.25 -9.66 11.36
C GLY A 76 -24.05 -10.60 11.26
N VAL A 77 -22.82 -10.08 11.41
CA VAL A 77 -21.59 -10.86 11.24
C VAL A 77 -20.61 -10.64 12.38
N GLU A 78 -19.59 -11.47 12.46
CA GLU A 78 -18.45 -11.24 13.36
C GLU A 78 -17.73 -9.93 12.98
N GLU A 79 -17.30 -9.16 13.97
CA GLU A 79 -16.61 -7.89 13.79
C GLU A 79 -15.40 -8.02 12.85
N ALA A 80 -14.63 -9.09 12.96
CA ALA A 80 -13.51 -9.34 12.07
C ALA A 80 -13.94 -9.50 10.60
N VAL A 81 -15.03 -10.20 10.34
CA VAL A 81 -15.59 -10.41 9.00
C VAL A 81 -16.04 -9.07 8.40
N PHE A 82 -16.77 -8.26 9.18
CA PHE A 82 -17.17 -6.91 8.78
C PHE A 82 -15.96 -6.03 8.42
N ARG A 83 -14.96 -5.96 9.32
CA ARG A 83 -13.75 -5.15 9.09
C ARG A 83 -13.00 -5.57 7.82
N ARG A 84 -12.90 -6.88 7.51
CA ARG A 84 -12.26 -7.34 6.27
C ARG A 84 -13.02 -6.88 5.02
N ALA A 85 -14.36 -6.97 5.04
CA ALA A 85 -15.17 -6.46 3.93
C ALA A 85 -15.01 -4.95 3.75
N ARG A 86 -15.08 -4.19 4.84
CA ARG A 86 -14.89 -2.74 4.85
C ARG A 86 -13.54 -2.35 4.25
N HIS A 87 -12.47 -3.05 4.67
CA HIS A 87 -11.15 -2.83 4.08
C HIS A 87 -11.15 -3.04 2.56
N VAL A 88 -11.61 -4.20 2.09
CA VAL A 88 -11.53 -4.56 0.66
C VAL A 88 -12.32 -3.57 -0.20
N VAL A 89 -13.55 -3.25 0.20
CA VAL A 89 -14.42 -2.35 -0.57
C VAL A 89 -13.87 -0.92 -0.56
N SER A 90 -13.47 -0.40 0.59
CA SER A 90 -12.89 0.94 0.69
C SER A 90 -11.54 1.06 -0.02
N GLU A 91 -10.70 0.01 0.02
CA GLU A 91 -9.40 0.03 -0.65
C GLU A 91 -9.52 0.02 -2.16
N ASN A 92 -10.51 -0.67 -2.74
CA ASN A 92 -10.81 -0.60 -4.17
C ASN A 92 -11.17 0.83 -4.59
N ALA A 93 -12.06 1.50 -3.87
CA ALA A 93 -12.45 2.88 -4.14
C ALA A 93 -11.26 3.84 -3.98
N ARG A 94 -10.46 3.63 -2.93
CA ARG A 94 -9.25 4.41 -2.62
C ARG A 94 -8.21 4.29 -3.73
N THR A 95 -7.98 3.08 -4.25
CA THR A 95 -7.04 2.82 -5.34
C THR A 95 -7.41 3.57 -6.61
N VAL A 96 -8.69 3.54 -7.01
CA VAL A 96 -9.19 4.28 -8.18
C VAL A 96 -9.04 5.78 -7.98
N THR A 97 -9.36 6.28 -6.79
CA THR A 97 -9.22 7.71 -6.46
C THR A 97 -7.75 8.13 -6.49
N ALA A 98 -6.84 7.32 -5.94
CA ALA A 98 -5.41 7.58 -5.96
C ALA A 98 -4.84 7.63 -7.40
N ALA A 99 -5.31 6.76 -8.28
CA ALA A 99 -4.90 6.79 -9.69
C ALA A 99 -5.32 8.09 -10.38
N ARG A 100 -6.52 8.60 -10.10
CA ARG A 100 -7.00 9.90 -10.61
C ARG A 100 -6.19 11.06 -10.03
N ALA A 101 -5.93 11.05 -8.72
CA ALA A 101 -5.13 12.08 -8.05
C ALA A 101 -3.69 12.12 -8.58
N LEU A 102 -3.06 10.95 -8.81
CA LEU A 102 -1.74 10.87 -9.46
C LEU A 102 -1.76 11.47 -10.86
N THR A 103 -2.79 11.17 -11.65
CA THR A 103 -2.92 11.69 -13.03
C THR A 103 -3.11 13.21 -13.06
N SER A 104 -3.82 13.78 -12.07
CA SER A 104 -4.03 15.23 -11.95
C SER A 104 -2.88 15.97 -11.26
N GLY A 105 -1.90 15.26 -10.70
CA GLY A 105 -0.81 15.84 -9.93
C GLY A 105 -1.19 16.31 -8.53
N ASP A 106 -2.32 15.82 -7.98
CA ASP A 106 -2.73 16.11 -6.61
C ASP A 106 -2.04 15.17 -5.63
N TYR A 107 -0.77 15.44 -5.37
CA TYR A 107 0.06 14.60 -4.51
C TYR A 107 -0.31 14.67 -3.02
N LEU A 108 -0.95 15.76 -2.58
CA LEU A 108 -1.49 15.86 -1.23
C LEU A 108 -2.64 14.86 -1.05
N GLN A 109 -3.54 14.77 -2.01
CA GLN A 109 -4.61 13.78 -1.99
C GLN A 109 -4.05 12.35 -2.05
N VAL A 110 -3.05 12.09 -2.90
CA VAL A 110 -2.37 10.78 -2.95
C VAL A 110 -1.81 10.40 -1.59
N GLY A 111 -1.11 11.34 -0.94
CA GLY A 111 -0.54 11.13 0.39
C GLY A 111 -1.59 10.80 1.45
N GLN A 112 -2.70 11.54 1.47
CA GLN A 112 -3.81 11.25 2.38
C GLN A 112 -4.41 9.86 2.13
N LEU A 113 -4.61 9.48 0.88
CA LEU A 113 -5.11 8.16 0.50
C LEU A 113 -4.13 7.03 0.89
N MET A 114 -2.81 7.29 0.85
CA MET A 114 -1.81 6.35 1.35
C MET A 114 -1.94 6.14 2.87
N LEU A 115 -2.13 7.21 3.64
CA LEU A 115 -2.33 7.13 5.09
C LEU A 115 -3.64 6.41 5.45
N ASP A 116 -4.72 6.70 4.74
CA ASP A 116 -6.00 6.04 4.95
C ASP A 116 -5.93 4.54 4.60
N SER A 117 -5.17 4.19 3.56
CA SER A 117 -4.85 2.80 3.23
C SER A 117 -4.07 2.12 4.35
N HIS A 118 -3.02 2.78 4.88
CA HIS A 118 -2.23 2.23 5.99
C HIS A 118 -3.08 2.01 7.24
N ARG A 119 -3.93 2.98 7.59
CA ARG A 119 -4.87 2.87 8.71
C ARG A 119 -5.81 1.68 8.53
N SER A 120 -6.41 1.52 7.37
CA SER A 120 -7.31 0.41 7.08
C SER A 120 -6.59 -0.95 7.08
N LEU A 121 -5.33 -1.00 6.59
CA LEU A 121 -4.49 -2.20 6.69
C LEU A 121 -4.15 -2.56 8.14
N ARG A 122 -3.98 -1.56 9.02
CA ARG A 122 -3.71 -1.75 10.44
C ARG A 122 -4.96 -2.14 11.21
N GLU A 123 -6.06 -1.43 11.02
CA GLU A 123 -7.25 -1.51 11.88
C GLU A 123 -8.31 -2.46 11.33
N ASP A 124 -8.54 -2.45 10.00
CA ASP A 124 -9.59 -3.26 9.38
C ASP A 124 -9.07 -4.59 8.87
N TYR A 125 -7.91 -4.60 8.24
CA TYR A 125 -7.36 -5.84 7.68
C TYR A 125 -6.41 -6.56 8.64
N GLU A 126 -5.86 -5.82 9.62
CA GLU A 126 -4.95 -6.30 10.67
C GLU A 126 -3.74 -7.06 10.11
N VAL A 127 -3.06 -6.43 9.17
CA VAL A 127 -1.83 -6.95 8.56
C VAL A 127 -0.62 -6.05 8.81
N SER A 128 -0.77 -4.95 9.56
CA SER A 128 0.36 -4.16 9.98
C SER A 128 1.06 -4.78 11.20
N CYS A 129 2.15 -4.15 11.61
CA CYS A 129 2.84 -4.42 12.85
C CYS A 129 3.41 -3.12 13.42
N PRO A 130 3.72 -3.05 14.74
CA PRO A 130 4.20 -1.83 15.38
C PRO A 130 5.40 -1.19 14.67
N GLU A 131 6.28 -2.01 14.12
CA GLU A 131 7.48 -1.53 13.44
C GLU A 131 7.16 -0.82 12.12
N LEU A 132 6.15 -1.30 11.38
CA LEU A 132 5.68 -0.63 10.17
C LEU A 132 4.94 0.67 10.51
N ASP A 133 4.13 0.64 11.57
CA ASP A 133 3.39 1.82 12.04
C ASP A 133 4.36 2.94 12.44
N VAL A 134 5.40 2.63 13.20
CA VAL A 134 6.47 3.57 13.57
C VAL A 134 7.17 4.16 12.34
N LEU A 135 7.47 3.36 11.31
CA LEU A 135 8.07 3.88 10.08
C LEU A 135 7.16 4.87 9.36
N VAL A 136 5.85 4.59 9.32
CA VAL A 136 4.89 5.51 8.70
C VAL A 136 4.76 6.80 9.51
N GLU A 137 4.64 6.71 10.83
CA GLU A 137 4.56 7.88 11.72
C GLU A 137 5.79 8.77 11.57
N LEU A 138 7.00 8.21 11.67
CA LEU A 138 8.25 8.94 11.49
C LEU A 138 8.36 9.58 10.09
N ALA A 139 7.90 8.89 9.04
CA ALA A 139 7.95 9.46 7.69
C ALA A 139 7.12 10.74 7.58
N MET A 140 5.96 10.79 8.26
CA MET A 140 5.06 11.93 8.22
C MET A 140 5.52 13.13 9.03
N GLU A 141 6.55 12.99 9.86
CA GLU A 141 7.17 14.11 10.58
C GLU A 141 8.11 14.95 9.69
N VAL A 142 8.43 14.47 8.49
CA VAL A 142 9.42 15.11 7.61
C VAL A 142 8.73 15.98 6.58
N GLU A 143 9.12 17.25 6.50
CA GLU A 143 8.64 18.19 5.49
C GLU A 143 8.97 17.71 4.07
N GLY A 144 8.02 17.83 3.14
CA GLY A 144 8.14 17.35 1.77
C GLY A 144 7.77 15.88 1.61
N VAL A 145 7.29 15.20 2.66
CA VAL A 145 6.64 13.89 2.57
C VAL A 145 5.14 14.08 2.37
N PHE A 146 4.59 13.47 1.31
CA PHE A 146 3.17 13.52 1.01
C PHE A 146 2.38 12.44 1.74
N GLY A 147 2.92 11.23 1.82
CA GLY A 147 2.27 10.11 2.48
C GLY A 147 3.14 8.87 2.55
N SER A 148 2.79 7.97 3.45
CA SER A 148 3.48 6.70 3.65
C SER A 148 2.49 5.60 4.01
N ARG A 149 2.81 4.36 3.62
CA ARG A 149 2.03 3.17 3.96
C ARG A 149 2.90 1.91 3.93
N LEU A 150 2.44 0.86 4.60
CA LEU A 150 3.03 -0.45 4.40
C LEU A 150 2.80 -0.94 2.96
N THR A 151 3.69 -1.80 2.47
CA THR A 151 3.59 -2.45 1.17
C THR A 151 3.87 -3.95 1.26
N GLY A 152 3.31 -4.72 0.33
CA GLY A 152 3.38 -6.19 0.35
C GLY A 152 2.32 -6.82 1.23
N GLY A 153 2.59 -8.00 1.74
CA GLY A 153 1.65 -8.79 2.53
C GLY A 153 1.49 -8.35 3.99
N GLY A 154 2.27 -7.39 4.45
CA GLY A 154 2.27 -6.96 5.85
C GLY A 154 3.03 -7.91 6.78
N PHE A 155 2.76 -7.81 8.08
CA PHE A 155 3.42 -8.58 9.15
C PHE A 155 4.94 -8.35 9.20
N GLY A 156 5.42 -7.18 8.81
CA GLY A 156 6.81 -6.81 8.60
C GLY A 156 7.08 -6.42 7.16
N GLY A 157 8.33 -6.42 6.74
CA GLY A 157 8.75 -6.00 5.40
C GLY A 157 8.91 -4.49 5.29
N CYS A 158 8.28 -3.88 4.27
CA CYS A 158 8.60 -2.51 3.90
C CYS A 158 7.41 -1.55 4.01
N THR A 159 7.76 -0.27 4.14
CA THR A 159 6.87 0.86 3.83
C THR A 159 7.25 1.48 2.48
N VAL A 160 6.31 2.14 1.86
CA VAL A 160 6.49 2.98 0.67
C VAL A 160 6.06 4.40 1.02
N THR A 161 6.93 5.36 0.72
CA THR A 161 6.73 6.77 1.04
C THR A 161 6.86 7.60 -0.23
N LEU A 162 5.88 8.47 -0.50
CA LEU A 162 5.93 9.45 -1.58
C LEU A 162 6.46 10.77 -1.01
N ALA A 163 7.55 11.28 -1.59
CA ALA A 163 8.23 12.46 -1.08
C ALA A 163 8.82 13.32 -2.20
N GLU A 164 9.10 14.56 -1.88
CA GLU A 164 9.94 15.43 -2.71
C GLU A 164 11.38 14.92 -2.72
N LYS A 165 12.03 15.02 -3.88
CA LYS A 165 13.43 14.62 -4.04
C LYS A 165 14.36 15.35 -3.06
N GLY A 166 14.07 16.64 -2.76
CA GLY A 166 14.86 17.44 -1.83
C GLY A 166 14.80 16.97 -0.38
N SER A 167 13.73 16.27 0.01
CA SER A 167 13.50 15.79 1.38
C SER A 167 14.12 14.42 1.67
N VAL A 168 14.65 13.72 0.66
CA VAL A 168 15.12 12.33 0.80
C VAL A 168 16.20 12.19 1.86
N ALA A 169 17.19 13.08 1.88
CA ALA A 169 18.30 12.96 2.83
C ALA A 169 17.83 13.09 4.29
N SER A 170 16.98 14.09 4.57
CA SER A 170 16.38 14.28 5.90
C SER A 170 15.44 13.14 6.27
N LEU A 171 14.63 12.65 5.32
CA LEU A 171 13.73 11.51 5.54
C LEU A 171 14.50 10.25 5.91
N VAL A 172 15.52 9.88 5.14
CA VAL A 172 16.30 8.65 5.41
C VAL A 172 17.03 8.73 6.74
N GLN A 173 17.60 9.90 7.08
CA GLN A 173 18.26 10.12 8.36
C GLN A 173 17.24 10.03 9.52
N HIS A 174 16.10 10.73 9.41
CA HIS A 174 15.07 10.74 10.44
C HIS A 174 14.48 9.36 10.70
N LEU A 175 14.17 8.62 9.63
CA LEU A 175 13.70 7.23 9.73
C LEU A 175 14.72 6.35 10.45
N ARG A 176 15.99 6.40 10.04
CA ARG A 176 17.03 5.57 10.64
C ARG A 176 17.20 5.85 12.13
N GLU A 177 17.34 7.11 12.50
CA GLU A 177 17.57 7.50 13.90
C GLU A 177 16.32 7.28 14.76
N GLY A 178 15.14 7.68 14.28
CA GLY A 178 13.87 7.52 14.98
C GLY A 178 13.49 6.06 15.17
N TYR A 179 13.63 5.26 14.14
CA TYR A 179 13.32 3.84 14.17
C TYR A 179 14.26 3.07 15.12
N LEU A 180 15.57 3.36 15.07
CA LEU A 180 16.52 2.74 16.00
C LEU A 180 16.18 3.08 17.46
N ARG A 181 15.77 4.31 17.74
CA ARG A 181 15.34 4.72 19.09
C ARG A 181 14.05 4.04 19.54
N ALA A 182 13.07 3.94 18.67
CA ALA A 182 11.74 3.42 19.00
C ALA A 182 11.69 1.89 19.06
N VAL A 183 12.41 1.22 18.16
CA VAL A 183 12.30 -0.23 17.93
C VAL A 183 13.56 -0.98 18.40
N GLY A 184 14.69 -0.27 18.58
CA GLY A 184 15.96 -0.89 18.93
C GLY A 184 16.62 -1.67 17.79
N ARG A 185 16.22 -1.38 16.52
CA ARG A 185 16.67 -2.07 15.31
C ARG A 185 16.93 -1.06 14.21
N ASP A 186 17.90 -1.34 13.34
CA ASP A 186 18.13 -0.55 12.14
C ASP A 186 17.07 -0.85 11.07
N CYS A 187 16.69 0.19 10.32
CA CYS A 187 15.97 0.05 9.05
C CYS A 187 16.90 0.37 7.87
N SER A 188 16.49 0.00 6.68
CA SER A 188 17.23 0.31 5.46
C SER A 188 16.31 0.91 4.40
N SER A 189 16.74 2.01 3.77
CA SER A 189 15.93 2.71 2.77
C SER A 189 16.66 2.77 1.44
N PHE A 190 15.88 2.73 0.35
CA PHE A 190 16.36 3.05 -0.99
C PHE A 190 15.35 3.90 -1.73
N VAL A 191 15.86 4.72 -2.65
CA VAL A 191 15.04 5.60 -3.49
C VAL A 191 14.83 4.93 -4.84
N THR A 192 13.61 5.00 -5.34
CA THR A 192 13.27 4.48 -6.66
C THR A 192 12.35 5.44 -7.42
N LYS A 193 12.27 5.22 -8.72
CA LYS A 193 11.34 5.88 -9.62
C LYS A 193 10.71 4.83 -10.54
N PRO A 194 9.54 5.13 -11.15
CA PRO A 194 9.00 4.28 -12.19
C PRO A 194 10.02 4.06 -13.29
N GLY A 195 10.28 2.79 -13.61
CA GLY A 195 11.17 2.40 -14.68
C GLY A 195 10.41 1.96 -15.92
N PHE A 196 11.18 1.52 -16.92
CA PHE A 196 10.60 0.88 -18.09
C PHE A 196 10.01 -0.49 -17.71
N GLY A 197 8.95 -0.92 -18.42
CA GLY A 197 8.39 -2.25 -18.27
C GLY A 197 9.38 -3.37 -18.62
N SER A 198 8.96 -4.61 -18.47
CA SER A 198 9.75 -5.80 -18.82
C SER A 198 10.25 -5.71 -20.25
N ARG A 199 11.54 -5.93 -20.45
CA ARG A 199 12.19 -5.88 -21.75
C ARG A 199 13.35 -6.88 -21.84
N SER A 200 13.68 -7.31 -23.04
CA SER A 200 14.91 -8.04 -23.29
C SER A 200 16.12 -7.11 -23.12
N LEU A 201 17.08 -7.50 -22.31
CA LEU A 201 18.36 -6.82 -22.20
C LEU A 201 19.28 -7.31 -23.31
N THR A 202 19.57 -6.48 -24.30
CA THR A 202 20.61 -6.78 -25.29
C THR A 202 21.98 -6.54 -24.65
N ARG A 203 23.02 -7.22 -25.18
CA ARG A 203 24.40 -7.08 -24.71
C ARG A 203 24.89 -5.62 -24.80
N GLU A 204 24.42 -4.85 -25.79
CA GLU A 204 24.72 -3.43 -25.96
C GLU A 204 24.08 -2.55 -24.88
N ALA A 205 22.84 -2.79 -24.49
CA ALA A 205 22.16 -2.06 -23.41
C ALA A 205 22.81 -2.31 -22.04
N ALA A 206 23.36 -3.53 -21.83
CA ALA A 206 24.09 -3.87 -20.62
C ALA A 206 25.48 -3.20 -20.59
N ALA A 207 26.12 -3.02 -21.75
CA ALA A 207 27.46 -2.42 -21.86
C ALA A 207 27.42 -0.89 -21.74
N THR A 208 26.31 -0.23 -22.03
CA THR A 208 26.17 1.24 -21.97
C THR A 208 25.68 1.77 -20.64
N GLY A 209 25.47 0.90 -19.64
CA GLY A 209 24.98 1.32 -18.33
C GLY A 209 23.52 1.84 -18.32
N THR A 210 22.84 1.84 -19.47
CA THR A 210 21.44 2.29 -19.59
C THR A 210 20.43 1.27 -19.05
N ALA A 211 20.90 0.15 -18.54
CA ALA A 211 20.06 -0.89 -17.97
C ALA A 211 19.52 -0.55 -16.56
N TRP A 212 20.25 0.29 -15.79
CA TRP A 212 19.86 0.75 -14.47
C TRP A 212 20.29 2.21 -14.29
N PRO A 213 19.37 3.16 -14.08
CA PRO A 213 19.77 4.47 -13.57
C PRO A 213 20.31 4.28 -12.15
N GLU A 214 21.55 4.77 -11.90
CA GLU A 214 22.11 4.90 -10.56
C GLU A 214 21.25 5.80 -9.67
#